data_ea7f68cf01fbc40297b23b8ce63e33a2
#
_entry.id   ea7f68cf01fbc40297b23b8ce63e33a2
#
_cell.length_a   1.000
_cell.length_b   1.000
_cell.length_c   1.000
_cell.angle_alpha   90.00
_cell.angle_beta   90.00
_cell.angle_gamma   90.00
#
_symmetry.space_group_name_H-M   'P 1'
#
loop_
_entity.id
_entity.type
_entity.pdbx_description
1 polymer ?
#
loop_
_entity_poly.entity_id
_entity_poly.type
_entity_poly.pdbx_seq_one_letter_code
_entity_poly.pdbx_strand_id
1 'polypeptide(L)'
;MLWLQGGPGGSSLFGLFIEHGPFFVNASLSITERTIAWSKKYNMIYVDQPAGTGFSFTDDANGYATNQYEVARDLYEALAQFYTLFPELLDNDFFVTGESYGGLFVCLYFKLLKHS
;
A
#
# COMPACT_ATOMS: atom_id res chain seq x y z
N MET A 1 -2.95 1.60 9.44
CA MET A 1 -2.68 0.28 8.80
C MET A 1 -2.33 0.52 7.34
N LEU A 2 -1.32 -0.17 6.83
CA LEU A 2 -0.93 -0.21 5.42
C LEU A 2 -1.54 -1.45 4.76
N TRP A 3 -2.12 -1.30 3.58
CA TRP A 3 -2.60 -2.39 2.73
C TRP A 3 -1.75 -2.53 1.47
N LEU A 4 -1.34 -3.76 1.17
CA LEU A 4 -0.54 -4.13 0.01
C LEU A 4 -1.26 -5.22 -0.79
N GLN A 5 -1.65 -4.87 -2.02
CA GLN A 5 -2.27 -5.84 -2.93
C GLN A 5 -1.24 -6.85 -3.43
N GLY A 6 -1.74 -7.98 -3.90
CA GLY A 6 -0.93 -9.06 -4.48
C GLY A 6 -0.73 -8.94 -5.98
N GLY A 7 -0.67 -10.07 -6.61
CA GLY A 7 -0.42 -10.22 -8.04
C GLY A 7 0.83 -11.05 -8.32
N PRO A 8 2.07 -10.52 -8.29
CA PRO A 8 2.50 -9.13 -8.05
C PRO A 8 2.01 -8.15 -9.14
N GLY A 9 1.97 -6.85 -8.80
CA GLY A 9 1.58 -5.78 -9.72
C GLY A 9 0.08 -5.44 -9.70
N GLY A 10 -0.70 -6.01 -8.78
CA GLY A 10 -2.06 -5.57 -8.51
C GLY A 10 -2.08 -4.24 -7.78
N SER A 11 -2.93 -3.29 -8.24
CA SER A 11 -3.12 -2.01 -7.56
C SER A 11 -3.78 -2.20 -6.20
N SER A 12 -3.27 -1.54 -5.16
CA SER A 12 -3.90 -1.52 -3.83
C SER A 12 -5.22 -0.74 -3.81
N LEU A 13 -5.51 0.03 -4.85
CA LEU A 13 -6.84 0.63 -5.05
C LEU A 13 -7.92 -0.42 -5.27
N PHE A 14 -7.55 -1.66 -5.66
CA PHE A 14 -8.48 -2.78 -5.67
C PHE A 14 -9.02 -3.05 -4.25
N GLY A 15 -8.15 -3.14 -3.25
CA GLY A 15 -8.55 -3.25 -1.86
C GLY A 15 -9.42 -2.08 -1.41
N LEU A 16 -9.08 -0.85 -1.83
CA LEU A 16 -9.82 0.34 -1.49
C LEU A 16 -11.24 0.35 -2.08
N PHE A 17 -11.39 0.06 -3.37
CA PHE A 17 -12.68 0.21 -4.07
C PHE A 17 -13.48 -1.08 -4.20
N ILE A 18 -12.85 -2.24 -4.16
CA ILE A 18 -13.52 -3.53 -4.41
C ILE A 18 -13.67 -4.36 -3.14
N GLU A 19 -12.71 -4.28 -2.20
CA GLU A 19 -12.70 -5.18 -1.05
C GLU A 19 -13.23 -4.52 0.24
N HIS A 20 -12.40 -3.76 0.95
CA HIS A 20 -12.67 -3.33 2.33
C HIS A 20 -12.49 -1.83 2.59
N GLY A 21 -12.17 -1.06 1.57
CA GLY A 21 -12.04 0.39 1.69
C GLY A 21 -13.40 1.08 1.87
N PRO A 22 -13.39 2.41 2.10
CA PRO A 22 -14.59 3.17 2.44
C PRO A 22 -15.58 3.33 1.28
N PHE A 23 -15.14 3.08 0.05
CA PHE A 23 -15.94 3.32 -1.14
C PHE A 23 -15.97 2.08 -2.04
N PHE A 24 -17.00 1.99 -2.87
CA PHE A 24 -17.01 1.08 -4.00
C PHE A 24 -17.53 1.80 -5.26
N VAL A 25 -17.10 1.31 -6.41
CA VAL A 25 -17.56 1.80 -7.71
C VAL A 25 -18.67 0.87 -8.19
N ASN A 26 -19.86 1.42 -8.44
CA ASN A 26 -21.00 0.65 -8.92
C ASN A 26 -20.98 0.48 -10.46
N ALA A 27 -21.93 -0.27 -10.99
CA ALA A 27 -22.01 -0.56 -12.42
C ALA A 27 -22.22 0.71 -13.30
N SER A 28 -22.71 1.81 -12.73
CA SER A 28 -22.85 3.11 -13.41
C SER A 28 -21.61 4.00 -13.24
N LEU A 29 -20.47 3.44 -12.78
CA LEU A 29 -19.22 4.13 -12.52
C LEU A 29 -19.33 5.27 -11.48
N SER A 30 -20.33 5.20 -10.63
CA SER A 30 -20.49 6.14 -9.52
C SER A 30 -19.85 5.60 -8.25
N ILE A 31 -19.25 6.49 -7.46
CA ILE A 31 -18.66 6.15 -6.17
C ILE A 31 -19.77 6.14 -5.12
N THR A 32 -19.82 5.06 -4.34
CA THR A 32 -20.77 4.88 -3.25
C THR A 32 -20.02 4.52 -1.97
N GLU A 33 -20.42 5.10 -0.84
CA GLU A 33 -19.82 4.81 0.46
C GLU A 33 -20.25 3.42 0.97
N ARG A 34 -19.30 2.67 1.55
CA ARG A 34 -19.58 1.40 2.23
C ARG A 34 -20.04 1.66 3.65
N THR A 35 -21.06 0.95 4.09
CA THR A 35 -21.50 0.95 5.49
C THR A 35 -20.51 0.24 6.40
N ILE A 36 -19.85 -0.81 5.89
CA ILE A 36 -18.83 -1.59 6.60
C ILE A 36 -17.51 -1.45 5.82
N ALA A 37 -16.50 -0.88 6.47
CA ALA A 37 -15.16 -0.68 5.91
C ALA A 37 -14.12 -0.68 7.04
N TRP A 38 -12.89 -1.08 6.74
CA TRP A 38 -11.79 -1.04 7.73
C TRP A 38 -11.48 0.39 8.17
N SER A 39 -11.60 1.35 7.27
CA SER A 39 -11.42 2.78 7.54
C SER A 39 -12.41 3.38 8.56
N LYS A 40 -13.49 2.68 8.90
CA LYS A 40 -14.39 3.09 9.99
C LYS A 40 -13.76 2.96 11.39
N LYS A 41 -12.69 2.15 11.51
CA LYS A 41 -11.99 1.91 12.78
C LYS A 41 -10.50 2.25 12.74
N TYR A 42 -9.88 2.24 11.57
CA TYR A 42 -8.44 2.39 11.40
C TYR A 42 -8.12 3.43 10.34
N ASN A 43 -7.05 4.19 10.55
CA ASN A 43 -6.45 4.95 9.47
C ASN A 43 -5.85 3.97 8.46
N MET A 44 -6.23 4.08 7.20
CA MET A 44 -5.81 3.17 6.13
C MET A 44 -4.93 3.89 5.12
N ILE A 45 -3.83 3.24 4.73
CA ILE A 45 -2.96 3.66 3.63
C ILE A 45 -3.00 2.53 2.58
N TYR A 46 -3.31 2.88 1.35
CA TYR A 46 -3.29 1.97 0.20
C TYR A 46 -2.17 2.42 -0.73
N VAL A 47 -1.17 1.57 -0.96
CA VAL A 47 0.00 1.91 -1.77
C VAL A 47 0.05 1.03 -3.00
N ASP A 48 0.08 1.67 -4.17
CA ASP A 48 0.41 0.99 -5.43
C ASP A 48 1.92 0.77 -5.46
N GLN A 49 2.34 -0.49 -5.32
CA GLN A 49 3.75 -0.86 -5.28
C GLN A 49 4.01 -2.20 -6.00
N PRO A 50 5.20 -2.37 -6.56
CA PRO A 50 6.28 -1.40 -6.78
C PRO A 50 5.92 -0.31 -7.81
N ALA A 51 6.86 0.61 -8.09
CA ALA A 51 6.73 1.53 -9.23
C ALA A 51 6.42 0.75 -10.51
N GLY A 52 5.46 1.25 -11.31
CA GLY A 52 4.88 0.54 -12.45
C GLY A 52 3.55 -0.15 -12.12
N THR A 53 3.14 -0.19 -10.85
CA THR A 53 1.85 -0.75 -10.41
C THR A 53 0.83 0.37 -10.27
N GLY A 54 -0.36 0.18 -10.84
CA GLY A 54 -1.46 1.12 -10.73
C GLY A 54 -1.07 2.52 -11.20
N PHE A 55 -1.14 3.51 -10.31
CA PHE A 55 -0.78 4.90 -10.59
C PHE A 55 0.67 5.25 -10.20
N SER A 56 1.40 4.32 -9.58
CA SER A 56 2.80 4.53 -9.23
C SER A 56 3.70 4.36 -10.44
N PHE A 57 4.55 5.35 -10.74
CA PHE A 57 5.43 5.34 -11.89
C PHE A 57 6.79 5.96 -11.58
N THR A 58 7.72 5.81 -12.48
CA THR A 58 9.01 6.50 -12.49
C THR A 58 9.33 6.93 -13.92
N ASP A 59 9.94 8.10 -14.06
CA ASP A 59 10.43 8.62 -15.35
C ASP A 59 11.82 8.05 -15.71
N ASP A 60 12.52 7.43 -14.74
CA ASP A 60 13.80 6.78 -14.96
C ASP A 60 13.60 5.28 -15.22
N ALA A 61 14.08 4.78 -16.36
CA ALA A 61 14.04 3.36 -16.69
C ALA A 61 14.75 2.46 -15.66
N ASN A 62 15.74 3.00 -14.94
CA ASN A 62 16.43 2.30 -13.85
C ASN A 62 15.71 2.41 -12.49
N GLY A 63 14.63 3.19 -12.40
CA GLY A 63 13.83 3.38 -11.20
C GLY A 63 12.84 2.25 -10.92
N TYR A 64 12.71 1.26 -11.83
CA TYR A 64 11.87 0.09 -11.60
C TYR A 64 12.62 -0.96 -10.80
N ALA A 65 11.99 -1.45 -9.73
CA ALA A 65 12.57 -2.51 -8.92
C ALA A 65 12.73 -3.81 -9.72
N THR A 66 13.91 -4.41 -9.65
CA THR A 66 14.27 -5.64 -10.36
C THR A 66 14.28 -6.87 -9.46
N ASN A 67 14.19 -6.67 -8.16
CA ASN A 67 14.17 -7.72 -7.15
C ASN A 67 13.38 -7.27 -5.91
N GLN A 68 13.05 -8.24 -5.06
CA GLN A 68 12.18 -8.04 -3.90
C GLN A 68 12.81 -7.15 -2.81
N TYR A 69 14.12 -7.10 -2.72
CA TYR A 69 14.80 -6.21 -1.76
C TYR A 69 14.60 -4.73 -2.15
N GLU A 70 14.73 -4.42 -3.43
CA GLU A 70 14.47 -3.07 -3.95
C GLU A 70 13.01 -2.67 -3.71
N VAL A 71 12.05 -3.57 -3.95
CA VAL A 71 10.62 -3.34 -3.66
C VAL A 71 10.42 -2.96 -2.19
N ALA A 72 11.03 -3.71 -1.27
CA ALA A 72 10.89 -3.45 0.17
C ALA A 72 11.57 -2.14 0.59
N ARG A 73 12.74 -1.84 0.05
CA ARG A 73 13.47 -0.58 0.27
C ARG A 73 12.65 0.62 -0.20
N ASP A 74 12.12 0.56 -1.40
CA ASP A 74 11.37 1.67 -1.99
C ASP A 74 10.07 1.94 -1.21
N LEU A 75 9.41 0.89 -0.73
CA LEU A 75 8.27 1.01 0.17
C LEU A 75 8.67 1.65 1.52
N TYR A 76 9.82 1.25 2.08
CA TYR A 76 10.33 1.84 3.32
C TYR A 76 10.60 3.34 3.15
N GLU A 77 11.28 3.73 2.09
CA GLU A 77 11.56 5.14 1.78
C GLU A 77 10.28 5.95 1.56
N ALA A 78 9.30 5.38 0.86
CA ALA A 78 8.00 6.02 0.67
C ALA A 78 7.28 6.27 2.00
N LEU A 79 7.30 5.28 2.91
CA LEU A 79 6.69 5.43 4.24
C LEU A 79 7.45 6.42 5.13
N ALA A 80 8.79 6.47 5.06
CA ALA A 80 9.59 7.46 5.78
C ALA A 80 9.23 8.88 5.34
N GLN A 81 9.07 9.09 4.02
CA GLN A 81 8.61 10.37 3.48
C GLN A 81 7.15 10.68 3.88
N PHE A 82 6.27 9.68 3.85
CA PHE A 82 4.89 9.83 4.31
C PHE A 82 4.83 10.35 5.76
N TYR A 83 5.59 9.75 6.68
CA TYR A 83 5.62 10.20 8.08
C TYR A 83 6.33 11.54 8.29
N THR A 84 7.18 11.94 7.37
CA THR A 84 7.73 13.31 7.36
C THR A 84 6.65 14.35 7.02
N LEU A 85 5.71 13.99 6.12
CA LEU A 85 4.59 14.85 5.72
C LEU A 85 3.43 14.82 6.73
N PHE A 86 3.23 13.70 7.43
CA PHE A 86 2.15 13.47 8.39
C PHE A 86 2.70 13.04 9.76
N PRO A 87 3.48 13.90 10.44
CA PRO A 87 4.14 13.55 11.71
C PRO A 87 3.15 13.26 12.83
N GLU A 88 1.92 13.78 12.75
CA GLU A 88 0.85 13.51 13.72
C GLU A 88 0.39 12.05 13.75
N LEU A 89 0.79 11.24 12.76
CA LEU A 89 0.45 9.82 12.69
C LEU A 89 1.55 8.90 13.26
N LEU A 90 2.72 9.45 13.62
CA LEU A 90 3.88 8.68 14.10
C LEU A 90 3.59 7.88 15.38
N ASP A 91 2.80 8.45 16.29
CA ASP A 91 2.50 7.84 17.59
C ASP A 91 1.44 6.72 17.51
N ASN A 92 0.86 6.50 16.33
CA ASN A 92 -0.12 5.44 16.14
C ASN A 92 0.56 4.08 15.95
N ASP A 93 -0.07 3.02 16.48
CA ASP A 93 0.32 1.65 16.14
C ASP A 93 0.27 1.42 14.64
N PHE A 94 1.36 0.89 14.08
CA PHE A 94 1.49 0.65 12.65
C PHE A 94 1.41 -0.84 12.32
N PHE A 95 0.43 -1.22 11.51
CA PHE A 95 0.23 -2.57 11.03
C PHE A 95 0.38 -2.63 9.52
N VAL A 96 1.14 -3.59 9.02
CA VAL A 96 1.28 -3.88 7.60
C VAL A 96 0.49 -5.12 7.28
N THR A 97 -0.41 -5.01 6.33
CA THR A 97 -1.33 -6.06 5.90
C THR A 97 -1.27 -6.23 4.40
N GLY A 98 -1.65 -7.39 3.91
CA GLY A 98 -1.65 -7.65 2.47
C GLY A 98 -2.34 -8.95 2.13
N GLU A 99 -2.66 -9.11 0.87
CA GLU A 99 -3.28 -10.29 0.30
C GLU A 99 -2.32 -10.99 -0.69
N SER A 100 -2.36 -12.32 -0.72
CA SER A 100 -1.63 -13.12 -1.71
C SER A 100 -0.14 -12.76 -1.76
N TYR A 101 0.38 -12.31 -2.89
CA TYR A 101 1.77 -11.85 -3.02
C TYR A 101 2.09 -10.63 -2.15
N GLY A 102 1.10 -9.85 -1.75
CA GLY A 102 1.23 -8.78 -0.74
C GLY A 102 1.78 -9.30 0.59
N GLY A 103 1.50 -10.55 0.96
CA GLY A 103 2.07 -11.19 2.15
C GLY A 103 3.59 -11.34 2.08
N LEU A 104 4.17 -11.58 0.90
CA LEU A 104 5.62 -11.57 0.69
C LEU A 104 6.20 -10.17 0.91
N PHE A 105 5.56 -9.14 0.41
CA PHE A 105 5.96 -7.74 0.64
C PHE A 105 5.96 -7.39 2.13
N VAL A 106 4.93 -7.81 2.88
CA VAL A 106 4.86 -7.66 4.35
C VAL A 106 6.07 -8.30 5.02
N CYS A 107 6.38 -9.57 4.70
CA CYS A 107 7.52 -10.28 5.28
C CYS A 107 8.86 -9.60 4.99
N LEU A 108 9.06 -9.13 3.77
CA LEU A 108 10.31 -8.48 3.35
C LEU A 108 10.48 -7.10 3.99
N TYR A 109 9.40 -6.35 4.11
CA TYR A 109 9.41 -5.07 4.81
C TYR A 109 9.85 -5.22 6.27
N PHE A 110 9.28 -6.18 7.01
CA PHE A 110 9.71 -6.45 8.38
C PHE A 110 11.14 -6.98 8.48
N LYS A 111 11.61 -7.75 7.50
CA LYS A 111 13.02 -8.18 7.45
C LYS A 111 13.95 -6.98 7.28
N LEU A 112 13.60 -6.01 6.46
CA LEU A 112 14.37 -4.78 6.28
C LEU A 112 14.46 -3.98 7.58
N LEU A 113 13.33 -3.77 8.27
CA LEU A 113 13.27 -3.03 9.53
C LEU A 113 14.15 -3.61 10.65
N LYS A 114 14.39 -4.93 10.65
CA LYS A 114 15.27 -5.57 11.65
C LYS A 114 16.75 -5.33 11.39
N HIS A 115 17.12 -4.83 10.23
CA HIS A 115 18.52 -4.63 9.81
C HIS A 115 18.85 -3.16 9.57
N SER A 116 17.88 -2.25 9.76
CA SER A 116 18.03 -0.80 9.73
C SER A 116 18.19 -0.25 11.15
#